data_5605ea53546eac893dcd3c2627523e76
#
_entry.id   5605ea53546eac893dcd3c2627523e76
#
_cell.length_a   1.000
_cell.length_b   1.000
_cell.length_c   1.000
_cell.angle_alpha   90.00
_cell.angle_beta   90.00
_cell.angle_gamma   90.00
#
_symmetry.space_group_name_H-M   'P 1'
#
loop_
_entity.id
_entity.type
_entity.pdbx_description
1 polymer ?
#
loop_
_entity_poly.entity_id
_entity_poly.type
_entity_poly.pdbx_seq_one_letter_code
_entity_poly.pdbx_strand_id
1 'polypeptide(L)'
;MRILAIESSCDETGAAVIEHGRIIRSNVVASQASIHERYGGVVPEVASRHQLDALIPVVEAALREASVTWDDIDAIAATYGPGLAGSLLVGLTGGKALALARGLPFIGVNHLEAHIYANWLRSQDADTITIP
;
A
#
# COMPACT_ATOMS: atom_id res chain seq x y z
N MET A 1 -10.95 2.07 -13.92
CA MET A 1 -10.96 2.20 -12.45
C MET A 1 -9.53 2.24 -11.91
N ARG A 2 -9.25 3.20 -11.06
CA ARG A 2 -7.97 3.34 -10.38
C ARG A 2 -8.14 3.20 -8.89
N ILE A 3 -7.32 2.36 -8.28
CA ILE A 3 -7.35 2.09 -6.84
C ILE A 3 -6.03 2.51 -6.23
N LEU A 4 -6.09 3.29 -5.15
CA LEU A 4 -4.93 3.54 -4.30
C LEU A 4 -4.88 2.45 -3.24
N ALA A 5 -3.82 1.65 -3.26
CA ALA A 5 -3.63 0.53 -2.34
C ALA A 5 -2.52 0.82 -1.33
N ILE A 6 -2.76 0.48 -0.07
CA ILE A 6 -1.83 0.71 1.05
C ILE A 6 -1.48 -0.63 1.70
N GLU A 7 -0.20 -0.84 1.93
CA GLU A 7 0.32 -2.04 2.62
C GLU A 7 1.23 -1.63 3.78
N SER A 8 0.89 -2.08 4.98
CA SER A 8 1.68 -1.80 6.19
C SER A 8 1.72 -2.98 7.16
N SER A 9 1.66 -4.21 6.64
CA SER A 9 1.51 -5.42 7.46
C SER A 9 2.73 -5.79 8.31
N CYS A 10 3.92 -5.29 7.98
CA CYS A 10 5.15 -5.59 8.72
C CYS A 10 5.98 -4.31 8.95
N ASP A 11 7.15 -4.20 8.34
CA ASP A 11 8.10 -3.11 8.58
C ASP A 11 8.20 -2.11 7.41
N GLU A 12 7.48 -2.36 6.34
CA GLU A 12 7.44 -1.48 5.18
C GLU A 12 6.12 -0.73 5.11
N THR A 13 6.16 0.48 4.60
CA THR A 13 4.97 1.24 4.21
C THR A 13 4.96 1.34 2.70
N GLY A 14 3.97 0.73 2.08
CA GLY A 14 3.83 0.74 0.63
C GLY A 14 2.52 1.42 0.21
N ALA A 15 2.57 2.13 -0.91
CA ALA A 15 1.39 2.62 -1.59
C ALA A 15 1.56 2.46 -3.09
N ALA A 16 0.50 2.06 -3.75
CA ALA A 16 0.50 1.81 -5.19
C ALA A 16 -0.80 2.32 -5.82
N VAL A 17 -0.71 2.76 -7.06
CA VAL A 17 -1.89 3.03 -7.88
C VAL A 17 -2.01 1.92 -8.90
N ILE A 18 -3.13 1.21 -8.85
CA ILE A 18 -3.43 0.09 -9.74
C ILE A 18 -4.62 0.48 -10.62
N GLU A 19 -4.48 0.24 -11.92
CA GLU A 19 -5.49 0.56 -12.92
C GLU A 19 -6.07 -0.72 -13.52
N HIS A 20 -7.39 -0.74 -13.66
CA HIS A 20 -8.13 -1.88 -14.24
C HIS A 20 -7.85 -3.22 -13.56
N GLY A 21 -7.49 -3.18 -12.26
CA GLY A 21 -7.21 -4.37 -11.46
C GLY A 21 -5.89 -5.09 -11.77
N ARG A 22 -5.09 -4.62 -12.74
CA ARG A 22 -3.92 -5.35 -13.22
C ARG A 22 -2.70 -4.48 -13.51
N ILE A 23 -2.88 -3.23 -13.90
CA ILE A 23 -1.78 -2.38 -14.37
C ILE A 23 -1.23 -1.58 -13.20
N ILE A 24 0.06 -1.76 -12.92
CA ILE A 24 0.77 -1.00 -11.89
C ILE A 24 1.13 0.37 -12.47
N ARG A 25 0.46 1.41 -12.00
CA ARG A 25 0.76 2.80 -12.39
C ARG A 25 1.86 3.41 -11.53
N SER A 26 1.93 2.99 -10.29
CA SER A 26 3.01 3.33 -9.36
C SER A 26 3.11 2.31 -8.25
N ASN A 27 4.30 2.21 -7.65
CA ASN A 27 4.54 1.37 -6.49
C ASN A 27 5.69 1.99 -5.69
N VAL A 28 5.36 2.58 -4.56
CA VAL A 28 6.31 3.27 -3.69
C VAL A 28 6.40 2.54 -2.36
N VAL A 29 7.61 2.21 -1.94
CA VAL A 29 7.86 1.49 -0.70
C VAL A 29 8.89 2.23 0.12
N ALA A 30 8.58 2.49 1.40
CA ALA A 30 9.52 3.01 2.39
C ALA A 30 9.88 1.87 3.35
N SER A 31 11.14 1.44 3.34
CA SER A 31 11.62 0.36 4.18
C SER A 31 12.25 0.88 5.46
N GLN A 32 12.08 0.13 6.56
CA GLN A 32 12.69 0.39 7.87
C GLN A 32 13.80 -0.61 8.21
N ALA A 33 14.29 -1.38 7.24
CA ALA A 33 15.25 -2.45 7.47
C ALA A 33 16.48 -1.98 8.27
N SER A 34 17.05 -0.83 7.93
CA SER A 34 18.22 -0.28 8.63
C SER A 34 17.95 0.08 10.09
N ILE A 35 16.72 0.46 10.42
CA ILE A 35 16.32 0.77 11.79
C ILE A 35 16.22 -0.51 12.61
N HIS A 36 15.57 -1.52 12.07
CA HIS A 36 15.35 -2.80 12.76
C HIS A 36 16.64 -3.60 12.94
N GLU A 37 17.61 -3.45 12.07
CA GLU A 37 18.93 -4.06 12.22
C GLU A 37 19.63 -3.69 13.54
N ARG A 38 19.42 -2.45 14.02
CA ARG A 38 19.96 -1.97 15.29
C ARG A 38 19.42 -2.75 16.49
N TYR A 39 18.24 -3.33 16.36
CA TYR A 39 17.56 -4.09 17.41
C TYR A 39 17.63 -5.59 17.21
N GLY A 40 18.30 -6.06 16.15
CA GLY A 40 18.40 -7.48 15.82
C GLY A 40 17.13 -8.07 15.22
N GLY A 41 16.20 -7.24 14.75
CA GLY A 41 14.95 -7.67 14.14
C GLY A 41 13.88 -6.60 14.23
N VAL A 42 12.68 -6.92 13.76
CA VAL A 42 11.54 -5.99 13.77
C VAL A 42 11.07 -5.76 15.21
N VAL A 43 10.98 -4.47 15.59
CA VAL A 43 10.36 -4.04 16.85
C VAL A 43 9.00 -3.44 16.50
N PRO A 44 7.87 -4.09 16.83
CA PRO A 44 6.54 -3.68 16.36
C PRO A 44 6.16 -2.23 16.68
N GLU A 45 6.46 -1.75 17.87
CA GLU A 45 6.16 -0.38 18.27
C GLU A 45 6.98 0.63 17.47
N VAL A 46 8.25 0.36 17.21
CA VAL A 46 9.12 1.20 16.39
C VAL A 46 8.64 1.21 14.95
N ALA A 47 8.28 0.04 14.43
CA ALA A 47 7.74 -0.10 13.07
C ALA A 47 6.49 0.75 12.87
N SER A 48 5.50 0.65 13.77
CA SER A 48 4.24 1.37 13.63
C SER A 48 4.41 2.89 13.71
N ARG A 49 5.32 3.39 14.54
CA ARG A 49 5.61 4.83 14.63
C ARG A 49 6.21 5.37 13.33
N HIS A 50 7.16 4.67 12.75
CA HIS A 50 7.77 5.07 11.47
C HIS A 50 6.78 4.97 10.32
N GLN A 51 5.92 3.96 10.33
CA GLN A 51 4.88 3.81 9.31
C GLN A 51 3.85 4.92 9.39
N LEU A 52 3.48 5.36 10.59
CA LEU A 52 2.58 6.49 10.76
C LEU A 52 3.15 7.76 10.13
N ASP A 53 4.45 8.05 10.36
CA ASP A 53 5.12 9.21 9.79
C ASP A 53 5.31 9.10 8.27
N ALA A 54 5.49 7.88 7.76
CA ALA A 54 5.74 7.63 6.34
C ALA A 54 4.46 7.59 5.49
N LEU A 55 3.29 7.36 6.09
CA LEU A 55 2.07 7.04 5.35
C LEU A 55 1.71 8.12 4.32
N ILE A 56 1.57 9.37 4.74
CA ILE A 56 1.16 10.45 3.83
C ILE A 56 2.22 10.75 2.77
N PRO A 57 3.52 10.88 3.10
CA PRO A 57 4.55 11.02 2.08
C PRO A 57 4.57 9.90 1.04
N VAL A 58 4.37 8.66 1.46
CA VAL A 58 4.35 7.50 0.55
C VAL A 58 3.12 7.53 -0.35
N VAL A 59 1.95 7.85 0.20
CA VAL A 59 0.71 8.02 -0.57
C VAL A 59 0.85 9.14 -1.60
N GLU A 60 1.36 10.28 -1.20
CA GLU A 60 1.58 11.41 -2.12
C GLU A 60 2.58 11.07 -3.22
N ALA A 61 3.65 10.35 -2.89
CA ALA A 61 4.62 9.89 -3.87
C ALA A 61 3.99 8.91 -4.87
N ALA A 62 3.12 8.01 -4.40
CA ALA A 62 2.43 7.07 -5.28
C ALA A 62 1.50 7.78 -6.27
N LEU A 63 0.75 8.78 -5.83
CA LEU A 63 -0.08 9.59 -6.72
C LEU A 63 0.76 10.34 -7.75
N ARG A 64 1.85 10.96 -7.30
CA ARG A 64 2.75 11.72 -8.17
C ARG A 64 3.42 10.84 -9.22
N GLU A 65 3.93 9.68 -8.84
CA GLU A 65 4.56 8.74 -9.77
C GLU A 65 3.58 8.17 -10.78
N ALA A 66 2.32 8.00 -10.39
CA ALA A 66 1.26 7.56 -11.30
C ALA A 66 0.74 8.70 -12.20
N SER A 67 1.19 9.94 -11.97
CA SER A 67 0.71 11.14 -12.66
C SER A 67 -0.81 11.32 -12.53
N VAL A 68 -1.34 11.05 -11.34
CA VAL A 68 -2.76 11.20 -11.03
C VAL A 68 -2.97 12.12 -9.82
N THR A 69 -4.18 12.64 -9.71
CA THR A 69 -4.62 13.38 -8.54
C THR A 69 -5.69 12.57 -7.78
N TRP A 70 -6.11 13.05 -6.63
CA TRP A 70 -7.19 12.41 -5.88
C TRP A 70 -8.50 12.27 -6.68
N ASP A 71 -8.75 13.20 -7.61
CA ASP A 71 -9.94 13.14 -8.45
C ASP A 71 -9.93 11.94 -9.41
N ASP A 72 -8.75 11.37 -9.67
CA ASP A 72 -8.60 10.21 -10.55
C ASP A 72 -8.75 8.87 -9.81
N ILE A 73 -8.82 8.89 -8.48
CA ILE A 73 -8.89 7.68 -7.65
C ILE A 73 -10.34 7.32 -7.39
N ASP A 74 -10.70 6.07 -7.67
CA ASP A 74 -12.06 5.56 -7.55
C ASP A 74 -12.33 4.81 -6.24
N ALA A 75 -11.29 4.25 -5.61
CA ALA A 75 -11.40 3.53 -4.35
C ALA A 75 -10.05 3.49 -3.63
N ILE A 76 -10.09 3.25 -2.33
CA ILE A 76 -8.89 3.03 -1.51
C ILE A 76 -8.95 1.64 -0.93
N ALA A 77 -7.82 0.92 -1.01
CA ALA A 77 -7.66 -0.41 -0.45
C ALA A 77 -6.52 -0.42 0.57
N ALA A 78 -6.63 -1.25 1.59
CA ALA A 78 -5.55 -1.47 2.55
C ALA A 78 -5.58 -2.90 3.08
N THR A 79 -4.40 -3.44 3.39
CA THR A 79 -4.26 -4.76 3.97
C THR A 79 -4.82 -4.76 5.39
N TYR A 80 -5.73 -5.71 5.69
CA TYR A 80 -6.30 -5.88 7.02
C TYR A 80 -5.64 -6.99 7.84
N GLY A 81 -4.88 -7.85 7.23
CA GLY A 81 -4.20 -8.98 7.89
C GLY A 81 -3.88 -10.10 6.91
N PRO A 82 -3.09 -11.09 7.33
CA PRO A 82 -2.32 -11.12 8.58
C PRO A 82 -1.11 -10.20 8.56
N GLY A 83 -0.62 -9.84 9.76
CA GLY A 83 0.56 -9.01 9.93
C GLY A 83 0.69 -8.49 11.37
N LEU A 84 1.62 -7.59 11.60
CA LEU A 84 1.81 -6.95 12.91
C LEU A 84 0.63 -6.02 13.22
N ALA A 85 -0.03 -6.22 14.36
CA ALA A 85 -1.27 -5.52 14.70
C ALA A 85 -1.14 -3.99 14.65
N GLY A 86 -0.11 -3.43 15.26
CA GLY A 86 0.12 -1.98 15.27
C GLY A 86 0.40 -1.42 13.88
N SER A 87 1.18 -2.13 13.10
CA SER A 87 1.49 -1.76 11.71
C SER A 87 0.26 -1.84 10.82
N LEU A 88 -0.54 -2.91 10.93
CA LEU A 88 -1.79 -3.05 10.18
C LEU A 88 -2.75 -1.89 10.47
N LEU A 89 -2.86 -1.47 11.75
CA LEU A 89 -3.71 -0.36 12.14
C LEU A 89 -3.34 0.95 11.44
N VAL A 90 -2.06 1.22 11.21
CA VAL A 90 -1.61 2.44 10.52
C VAL A 90 -2.21 2.52 9.12
N GLY A 91 -1.99 1.49 8.29
CA GLY A 91 -2.50 1.46 6.92
C GLY A 91 -4.02 1.36 6.85
N LEU A 92 -4.61 0.51 7.69
CA LEU A 92 -6.04 0.28 7.70
C LEU A 92 -6.80 1.54 8.15
N THR A 93 -6.40 2.13 9.27
CA THR A 93 -7.04 3.34 9.79
C THR A 93 -6.78 4.54 8.88
N GLY A 94 -5.55 4.70 8.39
CA GLY A 94 -5.18 5.75 7.45
C GLY A 94 -5.95 5.64 6.14
N GLY A 95 -6.06 4.44 5.60
CA GLY A 95 -6.83 4.17 4.38
C GLY A 95 -8.31 4.49 4.54
N LYS A 96 -8.92 4.08 5.65
CA LYS A 96 -10.32 4.41 5.97
C LYS A 96 -10.53 5.91 6.14
N ALA A 97 -9.62 6.59 6.81
CA ALA A 97 -9.70 8.03 7.01
C ALA A 97 -9.61 8.79 5.68
N LEU A 98 -8.69 8.39 4.80
CA LEU A 98 -8.56 8.99 3.47
C LEU A 98 -9.81 8.73 2.62
N ALA A 99 -10.34 7.53 2.66
CA ALA A 99 -11.56 7.17 1.94
C ALA A 99 -12.75 8.01 2.42
N LEU A 100 -12.91 8.15 3.74
CA LEU A 100 -13.96 8.98 4.32
C LEU A 100 -13.81 10.45 3.93
N ALA A 101 -12.60 10.99 4.04
CA ALA A 101 -12.33 12.38 3.70
C ALA A 101 -12.57 12.71 2.23
N ARG A 102 -12.37 11.75 1.35
CA ARG A 102 -12.52 11.92 -0.11
C ARG A 102 -13.86 11.41 -0.64
N GLY A 103 -14.70 10.82 0.20
CA GLY A 103 -15.96 10.25 -0.23
C GLY A 103 -15.81 9.03 -1.14
N LEU A 104 -14.76 8.24 -0.93
CA LEU A 104 -14.44 7.06 -1.74
C LEU A 104 -14.77 5.77 -1.02
N PRO A 105 -15.10 4.68 -1.76
CA PRO A 105 -15.22 3.35 -1.17
C PRO A 105 -13.89 2.88 -0.58
N PHE A 106 -13.97 2.09 0.49
CA PHE A 106 -12.83 1.44 1.11
C PHE A 106 -12.93 -0.07 0.98
N ILE A 107 -11.80 -0.71 0.64
CA ILE A 107 -11.73 -2.17 0.45
C ILE A 107 -10.61 -2.72 1.33
N GLY A 108 -10.94 -3.67 2.20
CA GLY A 108 -9.95 -4.44 2.96
C GLY A 108 -9.41 -5.59 2.12
N VAL A 109 -8.09 -5.80 2.16
CA VAL A 109 -7.41 -6.85 1.38
C VAL A 109 -6.63 -7.78 2.31
N ASN A 110 -6.75 -9.08 2.09
CA ASN A 110 -5.96 -10.08 2.80
C ASN A 110 -4.53 -10.10 2.24
N HIS A 111 -3.54 -10.06 3.12
CA HIS A 111 -2.12 -10.02 2.74
C HIS A 111 -1.70 -11.24 1.90
N LEU A 112 -2.14 -12.44 2.28
CA LEU A 112 -1.78 -13.68 1.58
C LEU A 112 -2.45 -13.77 0.21
N GLU A 113 -3.71 -13.36 0.11
CA GLU A 113 -4.42 -13.29 -1.18
C GLU A 113 -3.76 -12.28 -2.12
N ALA A 114 -3.28 -11.17 -1.56
CA ALA A 114 -2.56 -10.16 -2.33
C ALA A 114 -1.27 -10.74 -2.93
N HIS A 115 -0.52 -11.54 -2.19
CA HIS A 115 0.67 -12.22 -2.72
C HIS A 115 0.34 -13.15 -3.88
N ILE A 116 -0.75 -13.89 -3.79
CA ILE A 116 -1.20 -14.77 -4.88
C ILE A 116 -1.61 -13.94 -6.10
N TYR A 117 -2.42 -12.91 -5.88
CA TYR A 117 -2.92 -12.05 -6.96
C TYR A 117 -1.82 -11.24 -7.64
N ALA A 118 -0.72 -10.97 -6.96
CA ALA A 118 0.40 -10.21 -7.52
C ALA A 118 0.97 -10.85 -8.81
N ASN A 119 0.78 -12.16 -9.00
CA ASN A 119 1.20 -12.85 -10.22
C ASN A 119 0.46 -12.37 -11.48
N TRP A 120 -0.71 -11.75 -11.34
CA TRP A 120 -1.50 -11.21 -12.45
C TRP A 120 -1.25 -9.73 -12.71
N LEU A 121 -0.51 -9.06 -11.84
CA LEU A 121 -0.16 -7.65 -12.03
C LEU A 121 0.94 -7.52 -13.09
N ARG A 122 0.91 -6.40 -13.80
CA ARG A 122 1.96 -6.05 -14.76
C ARG A 122 2.29 -4.56 -14.70
N SER A 123 3.51 -4.20 -15.07
CA SER A 123 3.85 -2.79 -15.26
C SER A 123 3.11 -2.25 -16.48
N GLN A 124 2.89 -0.95 -16.51
CA GLN A 124 2.19 -0.32 -17.64
C GLN A 124 2.92 -0.46 -18.98
N ASP A 125 4.24 -0.72 -18.95
CA ASP A 125 5.07 -0.91 -20.14
C ASP A 125 5.22 -2.37 -20.57
N ALA A 126 4.59 -3.30 -19.86
CA ALA A 126 4.68 -4.72 -20.17
C ALA A 126 3.66 -5.11 -21.25
N ASP A 127 4.15 -5.68 -22.34
CA ASP A 127 3.30 -6.12 -23.46
C ASP A 127 2.62 -7.46 -23.21
N THR A 128 3.14 -8.25 -22.28
CA THR A 128 2.63 -9.59 -21.99
C THR A 128 2.29 -9.73 -20.50
N ILE A 129 1.17 -10.40 -20.27
CA ILE A 129 0.73 -10.75 -18.91
C ILE A 129 1.24 -12.15 -18.64
N THR A 130 2.02 -12.32 -17.59
CA THR A 130 2.38 -13.64 -17.10
C THR A 130 1.24 -14.16 -16.23
N ILE A 131 0.59 -15.21 -16.67
CA ILE A 131 -0.44 -15.90 -15.92
C ILE A 131 0.19 -17.16 -15.34
N PRO A 132 0.15 -17.35 -14.01
CA PRO A 132 0.68 -18.56 -13.40
C PRO A 132 -0.13 -19.80 -13.75
#